data_eea3436548f49e0f7962183e959d5290
#
_entry.id   eea3436548f49e0f7962183e959d5290
#
_cell.length_a   1.000
_cell.length_b   1.000
_cell.length_c   1.000
_cell.angle_alpha   90.00
_cell.angle_beta   90.00
_cell.angle_gamma   90.00
#
_symmetry.space_group_name_H-M   'P 1'
#
loop_
_entity.id
_entity.type
_entity.pdbx_description
1 polymer ?
#
loop_
_entity_poly.entity_id
_entity_poly.type
_entity_poly.pdbx_seq_one_letter_code
_entity_poly.pdbx_strand_id
1 'polypeptide(L)'
;FDGWAEAGCEGWAAADVLPLFDTIEDDSETGAAPGIRKGGPLPVYRMPAAQWGAVDRALRDAALAEGYPWKADLNAPEGEGVSCYPINLRDGQRITTNDGYLEPARGRASLTIRGEAMVDRVLFDGTRARGVRVRFGDGAWEEIAAREVVLSAGAIHSPTILLRSGIGPAAELAALGIPVLHDLPEVGRNLMDHAILRATLALKPEHMARGRDARHTNCCLTYSSGLAGGADRDMIMIAFNHRRVT
;
A
#
# COMPACT_ATOMS: atom_id res chain seq x y z
N PHE A 1 -7.77 -9.98 5.82
CA PHE A 1 -7.86 -11.01 4.77
C PHE A 1 -9.06 -11.95 5.03
N ASP A 2 -9.21 -12.50 6.25
CA ASP A 2 -10.28 -13.46 6.53
C ASP A 2 -11.68 -12.86 6.28
N GLY A 3 -11.91 -11.60 6.64
CA GLY A 3 -13.15 -10.89 6.30
C GLY A 3 -13.44 -10.77 4.80
N TRP A 4 -12.41 -10.79 3.94
CA TRP A 4 -12.61 -10.87 2.49
C TRP A 4 -13.07 -12.25 2.05
N ALA A 5 -12.48 -13.30 2.61
CA ALA A 5 -12.91 -14.67 2.34
C ALA A 5 -14.34 -14.92 2.84
N GLU A 6 -14.69 -14.41 4.01
CA GLU A 6 -16.05 -14.45 4.56
C GLU A 6 -17.07 -13.70 3.68
N ALA A 7 -16.62 -12.60 3.04
CA ALA A 7 -17.41 -11.86 2.06
C ALA A 7 -17.51 -12.55 0.67
N GLY A 8 -16.94 -13.74 0.50
CA GLY A 8 -17.01 -14.52 -0.73
C GLY A 8 -15.81 -14.38 -1.66
N CYS A 9 -14.71 -13.75 -1.23
CA CYS A 9 -13.47 -13.69 -2.00
C CYS A 9 -12.63 -14.95 -1.74
N GLU A 10 -12.93 -16.04 -2.43
CA GLU A 10 -12.20 -17.30 -2.32
C GLU A 10 -10.70 -17.11 -2.65
N GLY A 11 -9.80 -17.74 -1.88
CA GLY A 11 -8.35 -17.61 -2.06
C GLY A 11 -7.75 -16.32 -1.46
N TRP A 12 -8.53 -15.54 -0.69
CA TRP A 12 -8.08 -14.30 -0.04
C TRP A 12 -8.07 -14.38 1.49
N ALA A 13 -8.21 -15.56 2.09
CA ALA A 13 -7.99 -15.73 3.52
C ALA A 13 -6.53 -15.46 3.90
N ALA A 14 -6.28 -15.16 5.17
CA ALA A 14 -4.91 -14.94 5.67
C ALA A 14 -4.00 -16.15 5.37
N ALA A 15 -4.53 -17.36 5.52
CA ALA A 15 -3.79 -18.59 5.20
C ALA A 15 -3.39 -18.70 3.71
N ASP A 16 -4.15 -18.10 2.80
CA ASP A 16 -3.84 -18.12 1.36
C ASP A 16 -2.82 -17.05 0.98
N VAL A 17 -2.93 -15.84 1.54
CA VAL A 17 -2.16 -14.68 1.08
C VAL A 17 -0.86 -14.47 1.86
N LEU A 18 -0.77 -14.82 3.15
CA LEU A 18 0.44 -14.61 3.94
C LEU A 18 1.67 -15.34 3.37
N PRO A 19 1.56 -16.60 2.87
CA PRO A 19 2.70 -17.26 2.21
C PRO A 19 3.22 -16.53 0.97
N LEU A 20 2.36 -15.72 0.30
CA LEU A 20 2.79 -14.94 -0.85
C LEU A 20 3.68 -13.76 -0.43
N PHE A 21 3.45 -13.16 0.73
CA PHE A 21 4.34 -12.13 1.27
C PHE A 21 5.75 -12.67 1.50
N ASP A 22 5.88 -13.94 1.90
CA ASP A 22 7.18 -14.60 2.08
C ASP A 22 7.98 -14.70 0.78
N THR A 23 7.30 -14.69 -0.37
CA THR A 23 7.96 -14.75 -1.69
C THR A 23 8.34 -13.38 -2.25
N ILE A 24 7.71 -12.31 -1.80
CA ILE A 24 7.92 -10.96 -2.34
C ILE A 24 8.91 -10.14 -1.52
N GLU A 25 9.10 -10.46 -0.24
CA GLU A 25 9.97 -9.70 0.66
C GLU A 25 11.38 -10.31 0.77
N ASP A 26 12.36 -9.43 0.97
CA ASP A 26 13.75 -9.79 1.32
C ASP A 26 14.10 -9.05 2.62
N ASP A 27 13.76 -9.68 3.75
CA ASP A 27 14.04 -9.17 5.09
C ASP A 27 15.28 -9.85 5.66
N SER A 28 16.44 -9.26 5.42
CA SER A 28 17.75 -9.80 5.86
C SER A 28 18.08 -9.48 7.32
N GLU A 29 17.36 -8.53 7.96
CA GLU A 29 17.76 -7.98 9.27
C GLU A 29 17.11 -8.67 10.47
N THR A 30 15.92 -9.23 10.31
CA THR A 30 15.22 -9.90 11.43
C THR A 30 15.75 -11.31 11.74
N GLY A 31 16.81 -11.69 11.09
CA GLY A 31 17.59 -12.92 11.16
C GLY A 31 17.27 -13.89 12.27
N ALA A 32 16.34 -14.78 12.15
CA ALA A 32 16.04 -15.97 12.96
C ALA A 32 14.63 -16.05 13.59
N ALA A 33 13.73 -15.10 13.39
CA ALA A 33 12.34 -15.34 13.78
C ALA A 33 11.65 -16.27 12.77
N PRO A 34 10.75 -17.19 13.21
CA PRO A 34 9.93 -17.97 12.28
C PRO A 34 9.19 -17.04 11.32
N GLY A 35 9.29 -17.27 10.01
CA GLY A 35 8.67 -16.41 8.99
C GLY A 35 9.61 -15.39 8.36
N ILE A 36 10.93 -15.56 8.46
CA ILE A 36 11.87 -14.68 7.76
C ILE A 36 11.74 -14.86 6.26
N ARG A 37 11.37 -13.77 5.64
CA ARG A 37 11.18 -13.62 4.21
C ARG A 37 12.50 -13.26 3.57
N LYS A 38 13.07 -14.14 2.77
CA LYS A 38 14.38 -13.92 2.12
C LYS A 38 14.31 -14.19 0.64
N GLY A 39 15.05 -13.34 -0.11
CA GLY A 39 15.26 -13.53 -1.54
C GLY A 39 14.12 -13.03 -2.41
N GLY A 40 13.12 -12.36 -1.85
CA GLY A 40 12.12 -11.65 -2.62
C GLY A 40 12.68 -10.38 -3.30
N PRO A 41 11.98 -9.84 -4.29
CA PRO A 41 12.44 -8.65 -5.02
C PRO A 41 12.36 -7.35 -4.22
N LEU A 42 11.58 -7.30 -3.13
CA LEU A 42 11.35 -6.09 -2.34
C LEU A 42 12.10 -6.17 -0.99
N PRO A 43 13.18 -5.39 -0.81
CA PRO A 43 13.92 -5.39 0.45
C PRO A 43 13.08 -4.78 1.58
N VAL A 44 13.27 -5.31 2.78
CA VAL A 44 12.77 -4.72 4.02
C VAL A 44 13.96 -4.26 4.83
N TYR A 45 14.01 -2.96 5.10
CA TYR A 45 15.11 -2.31 5.83
C TYR A 45 14.58 -1.60 7.07
N ARG A 46 15.29 -1.71 8.16
CA ARG A 46 15.02 -1.01 9.42
C ARG A 46 16.19 -0.10 9.77
N MET A 47 15.91 1.20 9.93
CA MET A 47 16.95 2.15 10.27
C MET A 47 17.53 1.82 11.66
N PRO A 48 18.86 1.68 11.81
CA PRO A 48 19.48 1.49 13.12
C PRO A 48 19.11 2.61 14.10
N ALA A 49 18.77 2.27 15.33
CA ALA A 49 18.28 3.20 16.34
C ALA A 49 19.25 4.38 16.63
N ALA A 50 20.55 4.19 16.40
CA ALA A 50 21.55 5.23 16.50
C ALA A 50 21.34 6.39 15.50
N GLN A 51 20.67 6.13 14.40
CA GLN A 51 20.38 7.11 13.33
C GLN A 51 18.96 7.71 13.44
N TRP A 52 18.19 7.31 14.44
CA TRP A 52 16.84 7.82 14.65
C TRP A 52 16.83 9.28 15.07
N GLY A 53 15.78 10.00 14.67
CA GLY A 53 15.53 11.36 15.11
C GLY A 53 15.12 11.42 16.59
N ALA A 54 15.07 12.64 17.12
CA ALA A 54 14.71 12.85 18.52
C ALA A 54 13.26 12.44 18.82
N VAL A 55 12.33 12.66 17.86
CA VAL A 55 10.92 12.30 18.02
C VAL A 55 10.74 10.79 18.01
N ASP A 56 11.48 10.06 17.15
CA ASP A 56 11.45 8.61 17.12
C ASP A 56 11.89 8.01 18.47
N ARG A 57 13.00 8.50 19.01
CA ARG A 57 13.51 8.03 20.31
C ARG A 57 12.54 8.35 21.44
N ALA A 58 11.98 9.58 21.43
CA ALA A 58 11.01 9.98 22.45
C ALA A 58 9.74 9.12 22.41
N LEU A 59 9.22 8.81 21.22
CA LEU A 59 8.07 7.91 21.08
C LEU A 59 8.39 6.51 21.60
N ARG A 60 9.53 5.94 21.22
CA ARG A 60 9.97 4.63 21.71
C ARG A 60 10.06 4.61 23.23
N ASP A 61 10.77 5.57 23.80
CA ASP A 61 11.05 5.59 25.22
C ASP A 61 9.77 5.81 26.04
N ALA A 62 8.87 6.66 25.58
CA ALA A 62 7.56 6.85 26.19
C ALA A 62 6.69 5.60 26.11
N ALA A 63 6.64 4.94 24.95
CA ALA A 63 5.86 3.71 24.79
C ALA A 63 6.37 2.58 25.71
N LEU A 64 7.70 2.43 25.82
CA LEU A 64 8.29 1.44 26.74
C LEU A 64 7.99 1.78 28.20
N ALA A 65 8.01 3.06 28.58
CA ALA A 65 7.68 3.51 29.93
C ALA A 65 6.20 3.27 30.29
N GLU A 66 5.31 3.35 29.30
CA GLU A 66 3.86 3.02 29.44
C GLU A 66 3.59 1.51 29.40
N GLY A 67 4.62 0.68 29.26
CA GLY A 67 4.50 -0.78 29.33
C GLY A 67 4.30 -1.48 27.98
N TYR A 68 4.31 -0.78 26.85
CA TYR A 68 4.27 -1.41 25.55
C TYR A 68 5.60 -2.13 25.27
N PRO A 69 5.60 -3.40 24.82
CA PRO A 69 6.83 -4.12 24.53
C PRO A 69 7.52 -3.60 23.26
N TRP A 70 8.84 -3.80 23.19
CA TRP A 70 9.57 -3.66 21.95
C TRP A 70 9.28 -4.85 21.04
N LYS A 71 8.94 -4.57 19.77
CA LYS A 71 8.76 -5.56 18.73
C LYS A 71 9.86 -5.44 17.68
N ALA A 72 10.50 -6.56 17.37
CA ALA A 72 11.54 -6.61 16.32
C ALA A 72 10.94 -6.39 14.92
N ASP A 73 9.72 -6.86 14.71
CA ASP A 73 8.97 -6.72 13.46
C ASP A 73 7.59 -6.09 13.71
N LEU A 74 7.29 -4.98 13.02
CA LEU A 74 5.98 -4.33 13.04
C LEU A 74 4.86 -5.29 12.59
N ASN A 75 5.16 -6.12 11.60
CA ASN A 75 4.20 -7.03 10.97
C ASN A 75 4.08 -8.38 11.66
N ALA A 76 4.83 -8.60 12.74
CA ALA A 76 4.70 -9.82 13.53
C ALA A 76 3.29 -9.96 14.11
N PRO A 77 2.73 -11.18 14.17
CA PRO A 77 1.37 -11.42 14.64
C PRO A 77 1.18 -11.11 16.13
N GLU A 78 2.27 -11.05 16.90
CA GLU A 78 2.21 -10.74 18.33
C GLU A 78 1.73 -9.32 18.57
N GLY A 79 0.72 -9.18 19.35
CA GLY A 79 0.09 -8.05 20.00
C GLY A 79 0.56 -6.61 19.70
N GLU A 80 0.24 -5.73 20.60
CA GLU A 80 0.61 -4.32 20.58
C GLU A 80 2.10 -4.12 20.86
N GLY A 81 2.65 -2.99 20.47
CA GLY A 81 4.03 -2.65 20.81
C GLY A 81 4.67 -1.59 19.94
N VAL A 82 5.81 -1.13 20.40
CA VAL A 82 6.64 -0.16 19.68
C VAL A 82 7.69 -0.88 18.84
N SER A 83 7.88 -0.42 17.61
CA SER A 83 8.80 -1.04 16.65
C SER A 83 9.49 -0.03 15.75
N CYS A 84 10.53 -0.47 15.06
CA CYS A 84 11.07 0.25 13.93
C CYS A 84 10.07 0.20 12.77
N TYR A 85 9.85 1.34 12.11
CA TYR A 85 9.02 1.44 10.92
C TYR A 85 9.80 0.90 9.71
N PRO A 86 9.44 -0.28 9.17
CA PRO A 86 10.18 -0.90 8.07
C PRO A 86 9.91 -0.16 6.75
N ILE A 87 10.87 -0.22 5.83
CA ILE A 87 10.76 0.39 4.52
C ILE A 87 11.43 -0.45 3.44
N ASN A 88 11.05 -0.19 2.19
CA ASN A 88 11.69 -0.77 1.02
C ASN A 88 12.89 0.08 0.60
N LEU A 89 14.05 -0.18 1.20
CA LEU A 89 15.30 0.51 0.95
C LEU A 89 16.43 -0.50 0.74
N ARG A 90 17.29 -0.24 -0.26
CA ARG A 90 18.56 -0.98 -0.49
C ARG A 90 19.62 0.02 -0.90
N ASP A 91 20.78 0.00 -0.24
CA ASP A 91 21.92 0.87 -0.53
C ASP A 91 21.57 2.38 -0.59
N GLY A 92 20.72 2.82 0.34
CA GLY A 92 20.24 4.20 0.41
C GLY A 92 19.22 4.59 -0.66
N GLN A 93 18.84 3.68 -1.55
CA GLN A 93 17.87 3.89 -2.61
C GLN A 93 16.52 3.25 -2.26
N ARG A 94 15.43 3.99 -2.51
CA ARG A 94 14.09 3.43 -2.40
C ARG A 94 13.88 2.40 -3.51
N ILE A 95 13.46 1.20 -3.13
CA ILE A 95 13.10 0.13 -4.05
C ILE A 95 11.58 0.08 -4.18
N THR A 96 11.12 0.15 -5.39
CA THR A 96 9.69 0.08 -5.76
C THR A 96 9.39 -1.23 -6.49
N THR A 97 8.13 -1.49 -6.78
CA THR A 97 7.73 -2.61 -7.63
C THR A 97 8.30 -2.49 -9.05
N ASN A 98 8.56 -1.26 -9.55
CA ASN A 98 9.29 -1.08 -10.80
C ASN A 98 10.69 -1.69 -10.72
N ASP A 99 11.43 -1.38 -9.65
CA ASP A 99 12.81 -1.85 -9.46
C ASP A 99 12.86 -3.36 -9.21
N GLY A 100 11.90 -3.89 -8.44
CA GLY A 100 11.85 -5.30 -8.09
C GLY A 100 11.35 -6.21 -9.21
N TYR A 101 10.46 -5.72 -10.08
CA TYR A 101 9.78 -6.57 -11.07
C TYR A 101 9.93 -6.08 -12.51
N LEU A 102 9.70 -4.79 -12.80
CA LEU A 102 9.67 -4.32 -14.17
C LEU A 102 11.08 -4.18 -14.75
N GLU A 103 12.03 -3.60 -14.01
CA GLU A 103 13.39 -3.44 -14.52
C GLU A 103 14.07 -4.78 -14.83
N PRO A 104 14.00 -5.82 -13.97
CA PRO A 104 14.54 -7.14 -14.33
C PRO A 104 13.85 -7.80 -15.52
N ALA A 105 12.60 -7.45 -15.80
CA ALA A 105 11.81 -8.02 -16.88
C ALA A 105 11.84 -7.21 -18.17
N ARG A 106 12.36 -5.97 -18.15
CA ARG A 106 12.26 -4.99 -19.26
C ARG A 106 12.80 -5.49 -20.59
N GLY A 107 13.80 -6.37 -20.57
CA GLY A 107 14.38 -6.98 -21.76
C GLY A 107 13.61 -8.17 -22.35
N ARG A 108 12.50 -8.58 -21.74
CA ARG A 108 11.72 -9.72 -22.23
C ARG A 108 10.90 -9.33 -23.45
N ALA A 109 11.01 -10.10 -24.54
CA ALA A 109 10.25 -9.87 -25.77
C ALA A 109 8.71 -9.97 -25.58
N SER A 110 8.27 -10.67 -24.51
CA SER A 110 6.85 -10.82 -24.16
C SER A 110 6.29 -9.65 -23.33
N LEU A 111 7.14 -8.69 -22.92
CA LEU A 111 6.72 -7.55 -22.09
C LEU A 111 6.76 -6.25 -22.89
N THR A 112 5.62 -5.57 -22.99
CA THR A 112 5.54 -4.20 -23.52
C THR A 112 5.03 -3.27 -22.42
N ILE A 113 5.81 -2.24 -22.11
CA ILE A 113 5.45 -1.20 -21.13
C ILE A 113 5.19 0.09 -21.89
N ARG A 114 3.98 0.64 -21.75
CA ARG A 114 3.58 1.90 -22.40
C ARG A 114 3.18 2.90 -21.31
N GLY A 115 3.97 3.94 -21.13
CA GLY A 115 3.66 5.09 -20.29
C GLY A 115 2.75 6.10 -20.97
N GLU A 116 2.33 7.13 -20.22
CA GLU A 116 1.46 8.23 -20.70
C GLU A 116 0.18 7.73 -21.38
N ALA A 117 -0.31 6.59 -20.93
CA ALA A 117 -1.44 5.85 -21.47
C ALA A 117 -2.60 5.87 -20.47
N MET A 118 -3.58 6.75 -20.69
CA MET A 118 -4.76 6.84 -19.85
C MET A 118 -5.83 5.85 -20.33
N VAL A 119 -6.09 4.81 -19.56
CA VAL A 119 -7.15 3.85 -19.84
C VAL A 119 -8.50 4.49 -19.56
N ASP A 120 -9.35 4.57 -20.57
CA ASP A 120 -10.72 5.06 -20.45
C ASP A 120 -11.65 3.98 -19.89
N ARG A 121 -11.72 2.85 -20.57
CA ARG A 121 -12.62 1.76 -20.23
C ARG A 121 -12.11 0.41 -20.70
N VAL A 122 -12.67 -0.65 -20.14
CA VAL A 122 -12.58 -2.01 -20.69
C VAL A 122 -13.60 -2.15 -21.82
N LEU A 123 -13.21 -2.83 -22.87
CA LEU A 123 -14.06 -3.16 -24.00
C LEU A 123 -14.60 -4.58 -23.85
N PHE A 124 -15.88 -4.77 -24.16
CA PHE A 124 -16.57 -6.05 -24.01
C PHE A 124 -17.17 -6.52 -25.34
N ASP A 125 -17.26 -7.83 -25.45
CA ASP A 125 -18.11 -8.52 -26.40
C ASP A 125 -19.10 -9.38 -25.57
N GLY A 126 -20.34 -8.95 -25.50
CA GLY A 126 -21.29 -9.44 -24.50
C GLY A 126 -20.74 -9.21 -23.08
N THR A 127 -20.52 -10.29 -22.32
CA THR A 127 -19.94 -10.25 -20.97
C THR A 127 -18.43 -10.51 -20.92
N ARG A 128 -17.80 -10.78 -22.07
CA ARG A 128 -16.38 -11.11 -22.17
C ARG A 128 -15.56 -9.86 -22.43
N ALA A 129 -14.55 -9.58 -21.59
CA ALA A 129 -13.57 -8.55 -21.86
C ALA A 129 -12.74 -8.92 -23.10
N ARG A 130 -12.57 -7.97 -24.04
CA ARG A 130 -11.81 -8.13 -25.29
C ARG A 130 -10.62 -7.20 -25.42
N GLY A 131 -10.47 -6.27 -24.51
CA GLY A 131 -9.39 -5.27 -24.53
C GLY A 131 -9.72 -4.02 -23.75
N VAL A 132 -8.96 -2.97 -24.01
CA VAL A 132 -9.12 -1.65 -23.38
C VAL A 132 -9.08 -0.53 -24.41
N ARG A 133 -9.79 0.58 -24.11
CA ARG A 133 -9.67 1.83 -24.84
C ARG A 133 -8.74 2.76 -24.07
N VAL A 134 -7.72 3.26 -24.75
CA VAL A 134 -6.63 4.05 -24.15
C VAL A 134 -6.47 5.37 -24.90
N ARG A 135 -6.16 6.43 -24.17
CA ARG A 135 -5.72 7.70 -24.75
C ARG A 135 -4.26 7.93 -24.40
N PHE A 136 -3.46 8.21 -25.40
CA PHE A 136 -2.04 8.54 -25.24
C PHE A 136 -1.80 10.05 -25.06
N GLY A 137 -0.60 10.42 -24.67
CA GLY A 137 -0.23 11.80 -24.38
C GLY A 137 -0.48 12.79 -25.52
N ASP A 138 -0.42 12.34 -26.79
CA ASP A 138 -0.74 13.11 -28.00
C ASP A 138 -2.25 13.32 -28.23
N GLY A 139 -3.10 12.75 -27.38
CA GLY A 139 -4.56 12.82 -27.48
C GLY A 139 -5.20 11.77 -28.37
N ALA A 140 -4.43 10.93 -29.07
CA ALA A 140 -4.94 9.85 -29.90
C ALA A 140 -5.59 8.74 -29.07
N TRP A 141 -6.69 8.19 -29.58
CA TRP A 141 -7.38 7.05 -29.00
C TRP A 141 -6.98 5.77 -29.71
N GLU A 142 -6.74 4.73 -28.95
CA GLU A 142 -6.40 3.39 -29.45
C GLU A 142 -7.23 2.33 -28.70
N GLU A 143 -7.66 1.27 -29.40
CA GLU A 143 -8.18 0.07 -28.78
C GLU A 143 -7.12 -1.01 -28.80
N ILE A 144 -6.74 -1.48 -27.62
CA ILE A 144 -5.74 -2.54 -27.46
C ILE A 144 -6.49 -3.82 -27.15
N ALA A 145 -6.42 -4.78 -28.06
CA ALA A 145 -7.06 -6.07 -27.88
C ALA A 145 -6.29 -6.92 -26.86
N ALA A 146 -7.04 -7.62 -25.99
CA ALA A 146 -6.48 -8.52 -25.01
C ALA A 146 -7.46 -9.68 -24.71
N ARG A 147 -6.90 -10.83 -24.36
CA ARG A 147 -7.69 -12.00 -23.92
C ARG A 147 -8.09 -11.90 -22.47
N GLU A 148 -7.30 -11.16 -21.69
CA GLU A 148 -7.50 -10.91 -20.27
C GLU A 148 -7.13 -9.47 -19.95
N VAL A 149 -7.85 -8.83 -19.06
CA VAL A 149 -7.59 -7.46 -18.60
C VAL A 149 -7.50 -7.44 -17.07
N VAL A 150 -6.37 -6.98 -16.54
CA VAL A 150 -6.16 -6.79 -15.11
C VAL A 150 -6.16 -5.29 -14.80
N LEU A 151 -7.09 -4.85 -13.95
CA LEU A 151 -7.18 -3.47 -13.49
C LEU A 151 -6.43 -3.31 -12.16
N SER A 152 -5.34 -2.53 -12.19
CA SER A 152 -4.52 -2.20 -11.02
C SER A 152 -4.25 -0.69 -10.94
N ALA A 153 -5.27 0.13 -11.24
CA ALA A 153 -5.16 1.58 -11.34
C ALA A 153 -5.40 2.31 -9.99
N GLY A 154 -5.43 1.58 -8.90
CA GLY A 154 -5.64 2.09 -7.54
C GLY A 154 -7.11 2.25 -7.17
N ALA A 155 -7.35 2.62 -5.91
CA ALA A 155 -8.68 2.64 -5.29
C ALA A 155 -9.66 3.63 -5.94
N ILE A 156 -9.18 4.66 -6.60
CA ILE A 156 -10.02 5.67 -7.29
C ILE A 156 -10.21 5.32 -8.76
N HIS A 157 -9.13 4.96 -9.47
CA HIS A 157 -9.20 4.82 -10.92
C HIS A 157 -9.71 3.44 -11.37
N SER A 158 -9.42 2.36 -10.66
CA SER A 158 -9.95 1.03 -11.03
C SER A 158 -11.49 1.00 -11.04
N PRO A 159 -12.19 1.43 -9.97
CA PRO A 159 -13.66 1.52 -10.04
C PRO A 159 -14.15 2.53 -11.08
N THR A 160 -13.44 3.65 -11.29
CA THR A 160 -13.82 4.62 -12.32
C THR A 160 -13.75 4.03 -13.73
N ILE A 161 -12.77 3.18 -14.01
CA ILE A 161 -12.67 2.45 -15.30
C ILE A 161 -13.86 1.49 -15.45
N LEU A 162 -14.23 0.76 -14.38
CA LEU A 162 -15.38 -0.13 -14.40
C LEU A 162 -16.68 0.63 -14.66
N LEU A 163 -16.92 1.75 -13.96
CA LEU A 163 -18.10 2.60 -14.16
C LEU A 163 -18.20 3.09 -15.61
N ARG A 164 -17.11 3.59 -16.20
CA ARG A 164 -17.08 3.99 -17.61
C ARG A 164 -17.26 2.83 -18.57
N SER A 165 -16.99 1.61 -18.13
CA SER A 165 -17.22 0.37 -18.88
C SER A 165 -18.67 -0.12 -18.81
N GLY A 166 -19.55 0.55 -18.05
CA GLY A 166 -20.93 0.13 -17.86
C GLY A 166 -21.12 -0.91 -16.72
N ILE A 167 -20.11 -1.05 -15.84
CA ILE A 167 -20.17 -1.96 -14.69
C ILE A 167 -20.22 -1.12 -13.41
N GLY A 168 -21.36 -1.15 -12.71
CA GLY A 168 -21.60 -0.35 -11.52
C GLY A 168 -23.09 -0.18 -11.21
N PRO A 169 -23.46 0.76 -10.30
CA PRO A 169 -24.85 1.03 -9.95
C PRO A 169 -25.67 1.44 -11.18
N ALA A 170 -26.63 0.61 -11.60
CA ALA A 170 -27.36 0.77 -12.86
C ALA A 170 -28.06 2.13 -12.97
N ALA A 171 -28.73 2.59 -11.90
CA ALA A 171 -29.44 3.85 -11.89
C ALA A 171 -28.49 5.07 -12.08
N GLU A 172 -27.32 5.05 -11.47
CA GLU A 172 -26.33 6.11 -11.59
C GLU A 172 -25.68 6.14 -12.97
N LEU A 173 -25.35 4.96 -13.52
CA LEU A 173 -24.82 4.83 -14.87
C LEU A 173 -25.82 5.33 -15.90
N ALA A 174 -27.09 4.95 -15.78
CA ALA A 174 -28.16 5.41 -16.66
C ALA A 174 -28.37 6.94 -16.59
N ALA A 175 -28.31 7.53 -15.39
CA ALA A 175 -28.40 8.97 -15.20
C ALA A 175 -27.26 9.74 -15.88
N LEU A 176 -26.09 9.11 -16.04
CA LEU A 176 -24.93 9.64 -16.75
C LEU A 176 -24.92 9.32 -18.26
N GLY A 177 -25.96 8.64 -18.76
CA GLY A 177 -26.03 8.19 -20.16
C GLY A 177 -25.04 7.08 -20.50
N ILE A 178 -24.52 6.35 -19.50
CA ILE A 178 -23.60 5.22 -19.70
C ILE A 178 -24.45 3.95 -19.83
N PRO A 179 -24.34 3.21 -20.95
CA PRO A 179 -25.02 1.94 -21.12
C PRO A 179 -24.64 0.95 -20.02
N VAL A 180 -25.63 0.39 -19.33
CA VAL A 180 -25.40 -0.58 -18.25
C VAL A 180 -25.08 -1.94 -18.86
N LEU A 181 -23.88 -2.43 -18.62
CA LEU A 181 -23.46 -3.77 -18.98
C LEU A 181 -23.75 -4.75 -17.86
N HIS A 182 -23.47 -4.35 -16.63
CA HIS A 182 -23.69 -5.18 -15.45
C HIS A 182 -23.97 -4.32 -14.22
N ASP A 183 -25.07 -4.58 -13.53
CA ASP A 183 -25.45 -3.89 -12.30
C ASP A 183 -24.65 -4.45 -11.13
N LEU A 184 -23.68 -3.67 -10.66
CA LEU A 184 -22.87 -3.95 -9.47
C LEU A 184 -22.91 -2.74 -8.54
N PRO A 185 -23.87 -2.69 -7.60
CA PRO A 185 -24.11 -1.52 -6.75
C PRO A 185 -22.91 -1.07 -5.92
N GLU A 186 -22.00 -1.98 -5.58
CA GLU A 186 -20.84 -1.70 -4.70
C GLU A 186 -19.64 -1.10 -5.43
N VAL A 187 -19.61 -1.08 -6.74
CA VAL A 187 -18.50 -0.49 -7.51
C VAL A 187 -18.44 1.02 -7.27
N GLY A 188 -17.31 1.49 -6.76
CA GLY A 188 -17.08 2.89 -6.39
C GLY A 188 -17.66 3.30 -5.03
N ARG A 189 -18.18 2.35 -4.26
CA ARG A 189 -18.69 2.58 -2.91
C ARG A 189 -17.65 2.25 -1.84
N ASN A 190 -17.96 2.63 -0.61
CA ASN A 190 -17.23 2.25 0.60
C ASN A 190 -15.72 2.57 0.55
N LEU A 191 -15.32 3.60 -0.17
CA LEU A 191 -13.94 4.06 -0.14
C LEU A 191 -13.57 4.50 1.27
N MET A 192 -12.58 3.85 1.86
CA MET A 192 -12.00 4.22 3.14
C MET A 192 -10.55 4.63 2.95
N ASP A 193 -10.15 5.69 3.63
CA ASP A 193 -8.76 6.13 3.72
C ASP A 193 -8.38 6.28 5.19
N HIS A 194 -7.10 6.34 5.49
CA HIS A 194 -6.61 6.49 6.86
C HIS A 194 -7.06 7.82 7.46
N ALA A 195 -7.80 7.76 8.56
CA ALA A 195 -8.04 8.93 9.38
C ALA A 195 -6.75 9.29 10.13
N ILE A 196 -6.20 10.48 9.88
CA ILE A 196 -4.94 10.92 10.49
C ILE A 196 -5.20 12.10 11.41
N LEU A 197 -4.88 11.91 12.69
CA LEU A 197 -4.77 13.00 13.67
C LEU A 197 -3.31 13.39 13.83
N ARG A 198 -3.02 14.68 13.81
CA ARG A 198 -1.65 15.20 13.97
C ARG A 198 -1.50 15.95 15.27
N ALA A 199 -0.53 15.53 16.09
CA ALA A 199 -0.02 16.32 17.19
C ALA A 199 1.30 16.95 16.76
N THR A 200 1.34 18.29 16.65
CA THR A 200 2.54 19.02 16.25
C THR A 200 3.24 19.60 17.46
N LEU A 201 4.50 19.27 17.61
CA LEU A 201 5.35 19.72 18.71
C LEU A 201 6.47 20.65 18.19
N ALA A 202 6.71 21.74 18.88
CA ALA A 202 7.89 22.56 18.64
C ALA A 202 9.10 21.92 19.32
N LEU A 203 10.11 21.54 18.54
CA LEU A 203 11.34 20.96 19.08
C LEU A 203 12.37 22.05 19.41
N LYS A 204 13.13 21.83 20.46
CA LYS A 204 14.31 22.65 20.73
C LYS A 204 15.33 22.47 19.58
N PRO A 205 16.16 23.51 19.29
CA PRO A 205 17.10 23.47 18.16
C PRO A 205 18.05 22.27 18.15
N GLU A 206 18.46 21.80 19.33
CA GLU A 206 19.34 20.62 19.48
C GLU A 206 18.70 19.30 19.15
N HIS A 207 17.36 19.24 19.12
CA HIS A 207 16.58 18.05 18.80
C HIS A 207 16.04 18.04 17.37
N MET A 208 16.26 19.12 16.62
CA MET A 208 15.81 19.19 15.23
C MET A 208 16.66 18.28 14.35
N ALA A 209 16.01 17.56 13.43
CA ALA A 209 16.69 16.75 12.43
C ALA A 209 17.57 17.64 11.54
N ARG A 210 18.84 17.28 11.38
CA ARG A 210 19.83 17.99 10.57
C ARG A 210 20.25 17.11 9.39
N GLY A 211 20.46 17.74 8.24
CA GLY A 211 20.92 17.07 7.03
C GLY A 211 19.78 16.74 6.05
N ARG A 212 20.07 16.63 4.76
CA ARG A 212 19.08 16.35 3.70
C ARG A 212 18.54 14.94 3.79
N ASP A 213 19.34 14.01 4.31
CA ASP A 213 19.06 12.58 4.30
C ASP A 213 18.46 12.08 5.62
N ALA A 214 18.13 13.00 6.55
CA ALA A 214 17.43 12.64 7.77
C ALA A 214 16.02 12.14 7.43
N ARG A 215 15.74 10.89 7.76
CA ARG A 215 14.44 10.27 7.51
C ARG A 215 13.34 10.90 8.35
N HIS A 216 12.15 10.94 7.76
CA HIS A 216 10.97 11.49 8.43
C HIS A 216 10.45 10.60 9.54
N THR A 217 10.58 9.28 9.40
CA THR A 217 9.89 8.28 10.22
C THR A 217 10.75 7.06 10.40
N ASN A 218 11.00 6.66 11.65
CA ASN A 218 11.73 5.43 11.96
C ASN A 218 11.07 4.61 13.06
N CYS A 219 10.14 5.19 13.82
CA CYS A 219 9.48 4.56 14.96
C CYS A 219 7.96 4.64 14.85
N CYS A 220 7.29 3.59 15.23
CA CYS A 220 5.85 3.55 15.38
C CYS A 220 5.45 2.71 16.60
N LEU A 221 4.25 2.99 17.10
CA LEU A 221 3.56 2.23 18.14
C LEU A 221 2.23 1.73 17.57
N THR A 222 2.00 0.42 17.61
CA THR A 222 0.68 -0.17 17.34
C THR A 222 -0.03 -0.47 18.65
N TYR A 223 -1.29 -0.09 18.74
CA TYR A 223 -2.10 -0.28 19.95
C TYR A 223 -3.58 -0.35 19.60
N SER A 224 -4.39 -0.85 20.53
CA SER A 224 -5.85 -0.91 20.39
C SER A 224 -6.49 0.32 20.99
N SER A 225 -7.49 0.89 20.32
CA SER A 225 -8.23 2.06 20.83
C SER A 225 -9.06 1.74 22.08
N GLY A 226 -9.43 0.48 22.27
CA GLY A 226 -10.35 0.04 23.30
C GLY A 226 -11.79 0.53 23.09
N LEU A 227 -12.10 1.12 21.94
CA LEU A 227 -13.43 1.62 21.61
C LEU A 227 -14.37 0.48 21.20
N ALA A 228 -15.65 0.66 21.50
CA ALA A 228 -16.68 -0.28 21.02
C ALA A 228 -16.71 -0.33 19.49
N GLY A 229 -16.53 -1.52 18.92
CA GLY A 229 -16.43 -1.73 17.47
C GLY A 229 -15.02 -1.55 16.90
N GLY A 230 -14.03 -1.21 17.71
CA GLY A 230 -12.62 -1.25 17.34
C GLY A 230 -12.12 -2.69 17.22
N ALA A 231 -11.11 -2.90 16.41
CA ALA A 231 -10.39 -4.17 16.29
C ALA A 231 -9.12 -4.14 17.15
N ASP A 232 -8.52 -5.31 17.36
CA ASP A 232 -7.18 -5.37 17.94
C ASP A 232 -6.18 -4.64 17.03
N ARG A 233 -5.37 -3.78 17.64
CA ARG A 233 -4.35 -2.98 16.93
C ARG A 233 -4.93 -2.08 15.85
N ASP A 234 -6.09 -1.51 16.09
CA ASP A 234 -6.76 -0.59 15.15
C ASP A 234 -6.13 0.81 15.08
N MET A 235 -5.13 1.08 15.92
CA MET A 235 -4.41 2.35 15.98
C MET A 235 -2.92 2.18 15.71
N ILE A 236 -2.36 3.15 14.99
CA ILE A 236 -0.92 3.30 14.82
C ILE A 236 -0.50 4.74 15.10
N MET A 237 0.48 4.93 15.98
CA MET A 237 1.13 6.21 16.20
C MET A 237 2.49 6.21 15.52
N ILE A 238 2.75 7.19 14.67
CA ILE A 238 3.97 7.27 13.88
C ILE A 238 4.71 8.55 14.25
N ALA A 239 6.00 8.43 14.61
CA ALA A 239 6.87 9.56 14.85
C ALA A 239 7.27 10.22 13.52
N PHE A 240 7.11 11.55 13.43
CA PHE A 240 7.57 12.31 12.28
C PHE A 240 8.63 13.35 12.68
N ASN A 241 9.81 13.21 12.11
CA ASN A 241 10.90 14.20 12.26
C ASN A 241 10.81 15.21 11.11
N HIS A 242 9.79 16.08 11.15
CA HIS A 242 9.63 17.09 10.11
C HIS A 242 10.72 18.15 10.19
N ARG A 243 11.27 18.47 9.04
CA ARG A 243 11.92 19.76 8.83
C ARG A 243 10.84 20.83 8.71
N ARG A 244 11.16 22.02 9.22
CA ARG A 244 10.34 23.20 8.97
C ARG A 244 10.16 23.34 7.46
N VAL A 245 8.96 23.17 6.99
CA VAL A 245 8.56 23.60 5.65
C VAL A 245 8.39 25.10 5.77
N THR A 246 9.38 25.86 5.31
CA THR A 246 9.26 27.31 5.13
C THR A 246 8.57 27.59 3.82
#